data_2fc8cf32da5ffdf11731af9f59023a5b
#
_entry.id   2fc8cf32da5ffdf11731af9f59023a5b
#
_cell.length_a   1.000
_cell.length_b   1.000
_cell.length_c   1.000
_cell.angle_alpha   90.00
_cell.angle_beta   90.00
_cell.angle_gamma   90.00
#
_symmetry.space_group_name_H-M   'P 1'
#
loop_
_entity.id
_entity.type
_entity.pdbx_description
1 polymer ?
#
loop_
_entity_poly.entity_id
_entity_poly.type
_entity_poly.pdbx_seq_one_letter_code
_entity_poly.pdbx_strand_id
1 'polypeptide(L)'
;MNRQREQRRLWAWHLSALVYEWSYVQVAHQIDEDCLAYLGERLVGAVVADCGCGPGVVAEKLLQAGAARVVAIDVNASMIERARARLAKRVATGNALVCHASHEAGTLTGVRQQILAGRGFDIVLFKRSLYMPRQRALLTLRQAAAALRAHGTIVVVHPERSLLRYAFAPPFGFTSYTPLHLVNRAISRVLEWSGMEEYTLYTCPELLALLREAVPGAQVQRLPSQQRPYNLVALQIP
;
A
#
# COMPACT_ATOMS: atom_id res chain seq x y z
N MET A 1 -2.71 25.63 -7.28
CA MET A 1 -2.34 24.95 -6.02
C MET A 1 -1.25 25.77 -5.33
N ASN A 2 -1.41 26.14 -4.06
CA ASN A 2 -0.54 27.10 -3.36
C ASN A 2 0.79 26.43 -2.99
N ARG A 3 1.96 26.99 -3.44
CA ARG A 3 3.32 26.49 -3.17
C ARG A 3 3.59 26.20 -1.67
N GLN A 4 3.01 26.99 -0.77
CA GLN A 4 3.14 26.77 0.67
C GLN A 4 2.43 25.49 1.16
N ARG A 5 1.27 25.14 0.58
CA ARG A 5 0.58 23.85 0.88
C ARG A 5 1.41 22.67 0.41
N GLU A 6 2.02 22.77 -0.75
CA GLU A 6 2.86 21.73 -1.32
C GLU A 6 4.15 21.50 -0.51
N GLN A 7 4.80 22.57 -0.06
CA GLN A 7 5.97 22.48 0.82
C GLN A 7 5.65 21.88 2.18
N ARG A 8 4.50 22.26 2.80
CA ARG A 8 4.05 21.67 4.08
C ARG A 8 3.74 20.19 3.93
N ARG A 9 3.13 19.79 2.81
CA ARG A 9 2.83 18.40 2.45
C ARG A 9 4.10 17.56 2.32
N LEU A 10 5.11 18.06 1.61
CA LEU A 10 6.42 17.41 1.48
C LEU A 10 7.12 17.26 2.83
N TRP A 11 7.08 18.29 3.67
CA TRP A 11 7.70 18.27 5.00
C TRP A 11 7.03 17.26 5.95
N ALA A 12 5.71 17.21 5.97
CA ALA A 12 4.96 16.24 6.74
C ALA A 12 5.28 14.79 6.32
N TRP A 13 5.45 14.55 5.02
CA TRP A 13 5.86 13.24 4.51
C TRP A 13 7.32 12.90 4.85
N HIS A 14 8.24 13.87 4.89
CA HIS A 14 9.62 13.62 5.34
C HIS A 14 9.68 13.21 6.82
N LEU A 15 8.94 13.89 7.69
CA LEU A 15 8.81 13.50 9.10
C LEU A 15 8.18 12.11 9.24
N SER A 16 7.12 11.83 8.47
CA SER A 16 6.48 10.52 8.49
C SER A 16 7.41 9.42 7.98
N ALA A 17 8.35 9.72 7.08
CA ALA A 17 9.31 8.74 6.56
C ALA A 17 10.27 8.23 7.65
N LEU A 18 10.78 9.13 8.50
CA LEU A 18 11.66 8.77 9.61
C LEU A 18 10.94 7.91 10.65
N VAL A 19 9.71 8.31 11.01
CA VAL A 19 8.88 7.56 11.96
C VAL A 19 8.38 6.26 11.34
N TYR A 20 8.14 6.23 10.03
CA TYR A 20 7.71 5.05 9.31
C TYR A 20 8.74 3.93 9.35
N GLU A 21 10.04 4.22 9.12
CA GLU A 21 11.08 3.18 9.21
C GLU A 21 11.18 2.60 10.61
N TRP A 22 11.14 3.45 11.64
CA TRP A 22 11.17 3.00 13.03
C TRP A 22 9.91 2.18 13.38
N SER A 23 8.72 2.63 12.98
CA SER A 23 7.47 1.92 13.22
C SER A 23 7.31 0.65 12.38
N TYR A 24 7.94 0.62 11.20
CA TYR A 24 7.87 -0.52 10.30
C TYR A 24 8.52 -1.75 10.91
N VAL A 25 9.71 -1.59 11.50
CA VAL A 25 10.47 -2.69 12.11
C VAL A 25 9.68 -3.33 13.26
N GLN A 26 8.85 -2.56 13.96
CA GLN A 26 8.14 -3.03 15.16
C GLN A 26 6.77 -3.70 14.85
N VAL A 27 6.05 -3.22 13.86
CA VAL A 27 4.62 -3.57 13.68
C VAL A 27 4.28 -4.11 12.29
N ALA A 28 4.96 -3.66 11.26
CA ALA A 28 4.55 -3.96 9.89
C ALA A 28 5.10 -5.29 9.37
N HIS A 29 6.10 -5.86 10.03
CA HIS A 29 6.71 -7.13 9.60
C HIS A 29 5.70 -8.27 9.54
N GLN A 30 4.88 -8.43 10.57
CA GLN A 30 3.90 -9.53 10.64
C GLN A 30 2.79 -9.40 9.60
N ILE A 31 2.37 -8.17 9.28
CA ILE A 31 1.39 -7.94 8.21
C ILE A 31 1.94 -8.31 6.84
N ASP A 32 3.23 -8.12 6.63
CA ASP A 32 3.88 -8.57 5.41
C ASP A 32 3.80 -10.09 5.31
N GLU A 33 4.06 -10.80 6.41
CA GLU A 33 4.00 -12.26 6.44
C GLU A 33 2.58 -12.76 6.16
N ASP A 34 1.54 -12.15 6.75
CA ASP A 34 0.14 -12.49 6.46
C ASP A 34 -0.20 -12.26 4.97
N CYS A 35 0.29 -11.16 4.41
CA CYS A 35 0.09 -10.84 2.99
C CYS A 35 0.82 -11.83 2.08
N LEU A 36 2.09 -12.13 2.37
CA LEU A 36 2.90 -13.08 1.62
C LEU A 36 2.33 -14.51 1.72
N ALA A 37 1.87 -14.91 2.91
CA ALA A 37 1.23 -16.20 3.13
C ALA A 37 -0.05 -16.35 2.30
N TYR A 38 -0.87 -15.30 2.22
CA TYR A 38 -2.05 -15.31 1.34
C TYR A 38 -1.69 -15.44 -0.13
N LEU A 39 -0.69 -14.68 -0.57
CA LEU A 39 -0.26 -14.71 -1.97
C LEU A 39 0.38 -16.06 -2.33
N GLY A 40 1.17 -16.64 -1.41
CA GLY A 40 1.71 -17.99 -1.54
C GLY A 40 2.32 -18.27 -2.92
N GLU A 41 1.93 -19.38 -3.51
CA GLU A 41 2.41 -19.82 -4.83
C GLU A 41 2.05 -18.88 -5.97
N ARG A 42 1.03 -18.02 -5.81
CA ARG A 42 0.65 -16.99 -6.80
C ARG A 42 1.74 -15.95 -7.03
N LEU A 43 2.71 -15.83 -6.10
CA LEU A 43 3.87 -14.95 -6.27
C LEU A 43 4.92 -15.52 -7.23
N VAL A 44 4.99 -16.84 -7.37
CA VAL A 44 6.04 -17.46 -8.20
C VAL A 44 5.82 -17.10 -9.66
N GLY A 45 6.78 -16.38 -10.22
CA GLY A 45 6.70 -15.89 -11.61
C GLY A 45 5.78 -14.69 -11.83
N ALA A 46 5.17 -14.13 -10.78
CA ALA A 46 4.22 -13.04 -10.88
C ALA A 46 4.86 -11.69 -11.21
N VAL A 47 4.11 -10.85 -11.93
CA VAL A 47 4.39 -9.42 -12.12
C VAL A 47 3.51 -8.63 -11.15
N VAL A 48 4.13 -7.94 -10.21
CA VAL A 48 3.46 -7.27 -9.09
C VAL A 48 3.63 -5.76 -9.18
N ALA A 49 2.55 -5.00 -8.97
CA ALA A 49 2.62 -3.57 -8.68
C ALA A 49 2.52 -3.34 -7.17
N ASP A 50 3.51 -2.71 -6.57
CA ASP A 50 3.53 -2.26 -5.17
C ASP A 50 3.22 -0.76 -5.12
N CYS A 51 1.96 -0.43 -4.86
CA CYS A 51 1.43 0.93 -4.89
C CYS A 51 1.57 1.61 -3.55
N GLY A 52 2.41 2.65 -3.47
CA GLY A 52 2.87 3.26 -2.23
C GLY A 52 3.94 2.41 -1.56
N CYS A 53 4.96 2.05 -2.33
CA CYS A 53 6.02 1.11 -1.93
C CYS A 53 6.89 1.61 -0.77
N GLY A 54 6.83 2.90 -0.43
CA GLY A 54 7.70 3.49 0.58
C GLY A 54 9.18 3.23 0.25
N PRO A 55 10.00 2.79 1.24
CA PRO A 55 11.42 2.51 1.04
C PRO A 55 11.70 1.15 0.36
N GLY A 56 10.69 0.50 -0.24
CA GLY A 56 10.84 -0.71 -1.05
C GLY A 56 10.99 -2.02 -0.27
N VAL A 57 10.68 -2.04 1.02
CA VAL A 57 10.84 -3.25 1.85
C VAL A 57 9.90 -4.37 1.40
N VAL A 58 8.64 -4.06 1.11
CA VAL A 58 7.68 -5.04 0.62
C VAL A 58 8.06 -5.53 -0.77
N ALA A 59 8.42 -4.61 -1.65
CA ALA A 59 8.90 -4.96 -2.99
C ALA A 59 10.07 -5.94 -2.95
N GLU A 60 11.02 -5.76 -2.03
CA GLU A 60 12.14 -6.69 -1.84
C GLU A 60 11.65 -8.07 -1.37
N LYS A 61 10.74 -8.13 -0.39
CA LYS A 61 10.15 -9.39 0.10
C LYS A 61 9.37 -10.13 -0.98
N LEU A 62 8.59 -9.41 -1.80
CA LEU A 62 7.86 -10.00 -2.93
C LEU A 62 8.83 -10.67 -3.93
N LEU A 63 9.95 -10.02 -4.24
CA LEU A 63 10.99 -10.59 -5.10
C LEU A 63 11.69 -11.79 -4.45
N GLN A 64 11.92 -11.76 -3.15
CA GLN A 64 12.48 -12.90 -2.40
C GLN A 64 11.51 -14.09 -2.37
N ALA A 65 10.21 -13.82 -2.33
CA ALA A 65 9.15 -14.84 -2.36
C ALA A 65 8.86 -15.38 -3.77
N GLY A 66 9.61 -14.98 -4.80
CA GLY A 66 9.54 -15.58 -6.13
C GLY A 66 8.82 -14.75 -7.19
N ALA A 67 8.43 -13.50 -6.91
CA ALA A 67 7.90 -12.62 -7.95
C ALA A 67 8.94 -12.42 -9.06
N ALA A 68 8.53 -12.58 -10.32
CA ALA A 68 9.42 -12.40 -11.47
C ALA A 68 9.80 -10.92 -11.64
N ARG A 69 8.84 -10.03 -11.37
CA ARG A 69 9.04 -8.59 -11.48
C ARG A 69 8.17 -7.82 -10.50
N VAL A 70 8.74 -6.78 -9.89
CA VAL A 70 8.00 -5.83 -9.07
C VAL A 70 8.15 -4.42 -9.65
N VAL A 71 7.02 -3.73 -9.82
CA VAL A 71 6.96 -2.30 -10.12
C VAL A 71 6.59 -1.57 -8.84
N ALA A 72 7.56 -0.92 -8.23
CA ALA A 72 7.44 -0.17 -6.99
C ALA A 72 7.12 1.29 -7.29
N ILE A 73 6.00 1.80 -6.80
CA ILE A 73 5.49 3.14 -7.13
C ILE A 73 5.28 3.92 -5.83
N ASP A 74 5.84 5.11 -5.73
CA ASP A 74 5.57 6.02 -4.63
C ASP A 74 5.63 7.49 -5.08
N VAL A 75 4.84 8.35 -4.44
CA VAL A 75 4.79 9.79 -4.71
C VAL A 75 5.87 10.56 -3.97
N ASN A 76 6.49 9.94 -2.96
CA ASN A 76 7.49 10.58 -2.12
C ASN A 76 8.90 10.32 -2.68
N ALA A 77 9.57 11.38 -3.14
CA ALA A 77 10.91 11.30 -3.73
C ALA A 77 11.94 10.67 -2.78
N SER A 78 11.92 11.00 -1.48
CA SER A 78 12.83 10.43 -0.50
C SER A 78 12.61 8.93 -0.30
N MET A 79 11.37 8.47 -0.33
CA MET A 79 11.05 7.03 -0.30
C MET A 79 11.56 6.32 -1.56
N ILE A 80 11.38 6.94 -2.72
CA ILE A 80 11.86 6.41 -3.99
C ILE A 80 13.39 6.30 -4.04
N GLU A 81 14.13 7.26 -3.51
CA GLU A 81 15.59 7.16 -3.40
C GLU A 81 16.02 5.96 -2.56
N ARG A 82 15.37 5.76 -1.41
CA ARG A 82 15.61 4.58 -0.54
C ARG A 82 15.21 3.28 -1.22
N ALA A 83 14.06 3.25 -1.90
CA ALA A 83 13.65 2.08 -2.67
C ALA A 83 14.62 1.74 -3.79
N ARG A 84 15.13 2.74 -4.51
CA ARG A 84 16.18 2.54 -5.54
C ARG A 84 17.46 1.97 -4.95
N ALA A 85 17.92 2.50 -3.81
CA ALA A 85 19.11 1.98 -3.13
C ALA A 85 18.90 0.53 -2.68
N ARG A 86 17.76 0.22 -2.06
CA ARG A 86 17.39 -1.12 -1.58
C ARG A 86 17.28 -2.12 -2.73
N LEU A 87 16.63 -1.75 -3.81
CA LEU A 87 16.35 -2.62 -4.95
C LEU A 87 17.41 -2.54 -6.06
N ALA A 88 18.55 -1.89 -5.84
CA ALA A 88 19.54 -1.59 -6.86
C ALA A 88 19.96 -2.84 -7.67
N LYS A 89 20.26 -3.96 -7.01
CA LYS A 89 20.62 -5.23 -7.66
C LYS A 89 19.46 -5.77 -8.51
N ARG A 90 18.23 -5.64 -8.05
CA ARG A 90 17.03 -6.12 -8.74
C ARG A 90 16.65 -5.23 -9.92
N VAL A 91 16.92 -3.92 -9.82
CA VAL A 91 16.78 -2.97 -10.93
C VAL A 91 17.81 -3.29 -12.03
N ALA A 92 19.06 -3.53 -11.66
CA ALA A 92 20.12 -3.89 -12.60
C ALA A 92 19.83 -5.19 -13.38
N THR A 93 19.13 -6.14 -12.76
CA THR A 93 18.73 -7.41 -13.41
C THR A 93 17.36 -7.33 -14.12
N GLY A 94 16.69 -6.18 -14.08
CA GLY A 94 15.37 -5.99 -14.72
C GLY A 94 14.18 -6.59 -13.94
N ASN A 95 14.43 -7.14 -12.74
CA ASN A 95 13.36 -7.71 -11.90
C ASN A 95 12.61 -6.65 -11.08
N ALA A 96 13.16 -5.45 -10.93
CA ALA A 96 12.49 -4.33 -10.28
C ALA A 96 12.47 -3.10 -11.17
N LEU A 97 11.38 -2.33 -11.07
CA LEU A 97 11.27 -0.98 -11.58
C LEU A 97 10.81 -0.08 -10.45
N VAL A 98 11.47 1.06 -10.25
CA VAL A 98 11.13 2.02 -9.19
C VAL A 98 10.68 3.33 -9.82
N CYS A 99 9.40 3.65 -9.67
CA CYS A 99 8.73 4.78 -10.29
C CYS A 99 8.37 5.86 -9.26
N HIS A 100 8.85 7.08 -9.47
CA HIS A 100 8.40 8.26 -8.74
C HIS A 100 7.12 8.78 -9.41
N ALA A 101 5.97 8.35 -8.95
CA ALA A 101 4.67 8.71 -9.52
C ALA A 101 3.53 8.48 -8.52
N SER A 102 2.39 9.13 -8.75
CA SER A 102 1.16 8.81 -8.04
C SER A 102 0.51 7.56 -8.67
N HIS A 103 0.13 6.59 -7.86
CA HIS A 103 -0.66 5.44 -8.30
C HIS A 103 -2.11 5.80 -8.67
N GLU A 104 -2.53 7.05 -8.37
CA GLU A 104 -3.88 7.56 -8.68
C GLU A 104 -4.01 8.13 -10.11
N ALA A 105 -2.93 8.43 -10.79
CA ALA A 105 -2.93 9.19 -12.05
C ALA A 105 -2.80 8.31 -13.31
N GLY A 106 -3.40 7.14 -13.33
CA GLY A 106 -3.30 6.23 -14.47
C GLY A 106 -1.92 5.60 -14.69
N THR A 107 -1.02 5.77 -13.72
CA THR A 107 0.36 5.26 -13.78
C THR A 107 0.41 3.76 -14.05
N LEU A 108 -0.46 2.98 -13.42
CA LEU A 108 -0.52 1.53 -13.63
C LEU A 108 -0.84 1.17 -15.08
N THR A 109 -1.78 1.88 -15.70
CA THR A 109 -2.11 1.68 -17.11
C THR A 109 -0.95 2.07 -18.02
N GLY A 110 -0.28 3.19 -17.73
CA GLY A 110 0.90 3.63 -18.46
C GLY A 110 2.06 2.63 -18.35
N VAL A 111 2.34 2.12 -17.16
CA VAL A 111 3.36 1.07 -16.91
C VAL A 111 3.01 -0.21 -17.69
N ARG A 112 1.73 -0.63 -17.65
CA ARG A 112 1.27 -1.79 -18.41
C ARG A 112 1.55 -1.64 -19.90
N GLN A 113 1.23 -0.49 -20.48
CA GLN A 113 1.40 -0.25 -21.92
C GLN A 113 2.88 -0.11 -22.31
N GLN A 114 3.63 0.71 -21.60
CA GLN A 114 4.99 1.09 -21.99
C GLN A 114 6.06 0.08 -21.56
N ILE A 115 5.88 -0.58 -20.42
CA ILE A 115 6.91 -1.38 -19.78
C ILE A 115 6.61 -2.88 -19.84
N LEU A 116 5.34 -3.25 -19.74
CA LEU A 116 4.90 -4.63 -19.78
C LEU A 116 4.40 -5.08 -21.15
N ALA A 117 4.60 -4.25 -22.18
CA ALA A 117 4.14 -4.53 -23.54
C ALA A 117 2.65 -4.95 -23.63
N GLY A 118 1.81 -4.29 -22.85
CA GLY A 118 0.37 -4.58 -22.77
C GLY A 118 -0.01 -5.76 -21.87
N ARG A 119 0.96 -6.56 -21.40
CA ARG A 119 0.69 -7.59 -20.39
C ARG A 119 0.26 -6.94 -19.08
N GLY A 120 -0.80 -7.45 -18.45
CA GLY A 120 -1.28 -6.93 -17.16
C GLY A 120 -0.42 -7.40 -15.99
N PHE A 121 -0.69 -6.80 -14.83
CA PHE A 121 -0.16 -7.27 -13.57
C PHE A 121 -0.92 -8.53 -13.11
N ASP A 122 -0.22 -9.43 -12.45
CA ASP A 122 -0.82 -10.54 -11.72
C ASP A 122 -1.44 -10.09 -10.41
N ILE A 123 -0.73 -9.17 -9.75
CA ILE A 123 -1.06 -8.67 -8.42
C ILE A 123 -0.86 -7.16 -8.40
N VAL A 124 -1.84 -6.43 -7.86
CA VAL A 124 -1.70 -5.03 -7.46
C VAL A 124 -1.87 -4.95 -5.96
N LEU A 125 -0.86 -4.47 -5.27
CA LEU A 125 -0.82 -4.36 -3.82
C LEU A 125 -0.94 -2.90 -3.38
N PHE A 126 -1.90 -2.61 -2.52
CA PHE A 126 -2.03 -1.36 -1.78
C PHE A 126 -1.78 -1.62 -0.30
N LYS A 127 -0.54 -1.47 0.13
CA LYS A 127 -0.21 -1.65 1.53
C LYS A 127 -0.03 -0.32 2.22
N ARG A 128 -1.02 0.06 3.04
CA ARG A 128 -1.03 1.33 3.77
C ARG A 128 -0.87 2.55 2.85
N SER A 129 -1.48 2.50 1.68
CA SER A 129 -1.37 3.53 0.64
C SER A 129 -2.72 4.01 0.09
N LEU A 130 -3.83 3.38 0.46
CA LEU A 130 -5.17 3.75 0.01
C LEU A 130 -5.84 4.72 1.02
N TYR A 131 -5.19 5.85 1.32
CA TYR A 131 -5.64 6.85 2.29
C TYR A 131 -6.27 8.07 1.61
N MET A 132 -7.22 7.86 0.75
CA MET A 132 -7.82 8.92 -0.03
C MET A 132 -9.36 8.91 0.09
N PRO A 133 -10.06 10.02 -0.21
CA PRO A 133 -11.51 10.06 -0.21
C PRO A 133 -12.11 9.00 -1.14
N ARG A 134 -13.34 8.56 -0.79
CA ARG A 134 -14.03 7.44 -1.44
C ARG A 134 -14.01 7.50 -2.98
N GLN A 135 -14.31 8.67 -3.56
CA GLN A 135 -14.36 8.81 -5.02
C GLN A 135 -13.01 8.56 -5.69
N ARG A 136 -11.93 9.06 -5.09
CA ARG A 136 -10.56 8.83 -5.58
C ARG A 136 -10.13 7.38 -5.39
N ALA A 137 -10.48 6.78 -4.24
CA ALA A 137 -10.22 5.37 -3.98
C ALA A 137 -10.92 4.46 -4.99
N LEU A 138 -12.19 4.74 -5.33
CA LEU A 138 -12.92 4.02 -6.38
C LEU A 138 -12.22 4.13 -7.74
N LEU A 139 -11.83 5.34 -8.13
CA LEU A 139 -11.13 5.55 -9.40
C LEU A 139 -9.79 4.79 -9.42
N THR A 140 -9.03 4.88 -8.34
CA THR A 140 -7.74 4.18 -8.19
C THR A 140 -7.91 2.67 -8.29
N LEU A 141 -8.90 2.10 -7.62
CA LEU A 141 -9.18 0.66 -7.66
C LEU A 141 -9.67 0.19 -9.05
N ARG A 142 -10.48 1.00 -9.74
CA ARG A 142 -10.89 0.73 -11.13
C ARG A 142 -9.70 0.73 -12.08
N GLN A 143 -8.79 1.67 -11.93
CA GLN A 143 -7.55 1.73 -12.72
C GLN A 143 -6.63 0.54 -12.42
N ALA A 144 -6.53 0.15 -11.14
CA ALA A 144 -5.79 -1.03 -10.74
C ALA A 144 -6.37 -2.31 -11.37
N ALA A 145 -7.70 -2.46 -11.35
CA ALA A 145 -8.38 -3.58 -11.98
C ALA A 145 -8.16 -3.61 -13.50
N ALA A 146 -8.23 -2.44 -14.18
CA ALA A 146 -7.95 -2.33 -15.60
C ALA A 146 -6.50 -2.66 -15.98
N ALA A 147 -5.56 -2.53 -15.01
CA ALA A 147 -4.16 -2.86 -15.21
C ALA A 147 -3.84 -4.34 -14.93
N LEU A 148 -4.75 -5.09 -14.32
CA LEU A 148 -4.59 -6.53 -14.10
C LEU A 148 -4.77 -7.33 -15.40
N ARG A 149 -4.19 -8.52 -15.41
CA ARG A 149 -4.55 -9.57 -16.37
C ARG A 149 -5.80 -10.34 -15.89
N ALA A 150 -6.37 -11.18 -16.73
CA ALA A 150 -7.43 -12.11 -16.32
C ALA A 150 -6.98 -12.92 -15.09
N HIS A 151 -7.89 -13.13 -14.14
CA HIS A 151 -7.64 -13.79 -12.85
C HIS A 151 -6.62 -13.08 -11.93
N GLY A 152 -6.26 -11.84 -12.25
CA GLY A 152 -5.38 -11.02 -11.41
C GLY A 152 -6.04 -10.63 -10.09
N THR A 153 -5.22 -10.24 -9.13
CA THR A 153 -5.67 -9.97 -7.75
C THR A 153 -5.27 -8.57 -7.29
N ILE A 154 -6.19 -7.83 -6.69
CA ILE A 154 -5.90 -6.63 -5.89
C ILE A 154 -5.85 -7.05 -4.42
N VAL A 155 -4.79 -6.70 -3.72
CA VAL A 155 -4.68 -6.88 -2.27
C VAL A 155 -4.59 -5.51 -1.61
N VAL A 156 -5.43 -5.28 -0.62
CA VAL A 156 -5.43 -4.04 0.17
C VAL A 156 -5.15 -4.37 1.63
N VAL A 157 -4.09 -3.80 2.16
CA VAL A 157 -3.76 -3.81 3.59
C VAL A 157 -3.99 -2.41 4.13
N HIS A 158 -4.97 -2.27 5.01
CA HIS A 158 -5.41 -0.98 5.50
C HIS A 158 -5.55 -0.99 7.03
N PRO A 159 -5.04 0.02 7.76
CA PRO A 159 -5.24 0.10 9.19
C PRO A 159 -6.73 0.30 9.51
N GLU A 160 -7.19 -0.36 10.58
CA GLU A 160 -8.56 -0.23 11.06
C GLU A 160 -8.82 1.19 11.57
N ARG A 161 -9.96 1.78 11.22
CA ARG A 161 -10.37 3.12 11.67
C ARG A 161 -10.45 3.25 13.18
N SER A 162 -10.71 2.14 13.87
CA SER A 162 -10.84 2.08 15.32
C SER A 162 -9.53 1.82 16.06
N LEU A 163 -8.37 2.22 15.51
CA LEU A 163 -7.05 2.07 16.15
C LEU A 163 -7.02 2.40 17.65
N LEU A 164 -7.83 3.38 18.08
CA LEU A 164 -7.99 3.71 19.50
C LEU A 164 -8.65 2.60 20.35
N ARG A 165 -9.62 1.87 19.78
CA ARG A 165 -10.23 0.74 20.49
C ARG A 165 -9.24 -0.38 20.75
N TYR A 166 -8.26 -0.56 19.88
CA TYR A 166 -7.25 -1.60 20.02
C TYR A 166 -6.06 -1.19 20.92
N ALA A 167 -5.76 0.11 21.00
CA ALA A 167 -4.68 0.59 21.89
C ALA A 167 -4.99 0.33 23.38
N PHE A 168 -6.28 0.20 23.73
CA PHE A 168 -6.74 -0.02 25.10
C PHE A 168 -7.45 -1.35 25.32
N ALA A 169 -7.58 -2.19 24.29
CA ALA A 169 -8.25 -3.49 24.41
C ALA A 169 -7.27 -4.61 24.78
N PRO A 170 -7.64 -5.51 25.71
CA PRO A 170 -6.87 -6.74 25.92
C PRO A 170 -6.79 -7.56 24.60
N PRO A 171 -5.65 -8.20 24.30
CA PRO A 171 -4.47 -8.42 25.11
C PRO A 171 -3.41 -7.31 25.01
N PHE A 172 -3.73 -6.20 24.32
CA PHE A 172 -2.71 -5.23 23.95
C PHE A 172 -2.40 -4.21 25.05
N GLY A 173 -3.25 -3.94 26.02
CA GLY A 173 -2.99 -3.07 27.15
C GLY A 173 -1.99 -1.92 26.89
N PHE A 174 -1.38 -1.36 27.90
CA PHE A 174 -0.21 -0.48 27.80
C PHE A 174 1.02 -1.30 27.37
N THR A 175 1.11 -1.57 26.06
CA THR A 175 2.20 -2.34 25.44
C THR A 175 3.20 -1.38 24.79
N SER A 176 4.33 -1.93 24.33
CA SER A 176 5.32 -1.22 23.51
C SER A 176 4.75 -0.54 22.24
N TYR A 177 3.51 -0.87 21.87
CA TYR A 177 2.79 -0.28 20.73
C TYR A 177 2.07 1.05 21.06
N THR A 178 1.78 1.33 22.34
CA THR A 178 1.06 2.55 22.73
C THR A 178 1.78 3.84 22.33
N PRO A 179 3.11 3.98 22.49
CA PRO A 179 3.83 5.15 22.00
C PRO A 179 3.73 5.32 20.48
N LEU A 180 3.77 4.22 19.73
CA LEU A 180 3.67 4.24 18.30
C LEU A 180 2.29 4.70 17.80
N HIS A 181 1.21 4.28 18.48
CA HIS A 181 -0.14 4.75 18.16
C HIS A 181 -0.34 6.23 18.48
N LEU A 182 0.26 6.73 19.58
CA LEU A 182 0.25 8.16 19.91
C LEU A 182 1.02 8.98 18.86
N VAL A 183 2.19 8.49 18.44
CA VAL A 183 2.99 9.12 17.38
C VAL A 183 2.23 9.11 16.05
N ASN A 184 1.66 7.98 15.63
CA ASN A 184 0.87 7.90 14.41
C ASN A 184 -0.36 8.82 14.46
N ARG A 185 -1.00 9.00 15.62
CA ARG A 185 -2.10 9.94 15.81
C ARG A 185 -1.65 11.39 15.75
N ALA A 186 -0.50 11.70 16.36
CA ALA A 186 0.09 13.04 16.26
C ALA A 186 0.44 13.37 14.80
N ILE A 187 1.03 12.41 14.07
CA ILE A 187 1.32 12.54 12.64
C ILE A 187 0.02 12.73 11.86
N SER A 188 -1.02 11.92 12.08
CA SER A 188 -2.30 12.08 11.40
C SER A 188 -2.90 13.46 11.63
N ARG A 189 -2.84 14.00 12.87
CA ARG A 189 -3.28 15.36 13.16
C ARG A 189 -2.43 16.43 12.50
N VAL A 190 -1.11 16.24 12.45
CA VAL A 190 -0.21 17.16 11.72
C VAL A 190 -0.51 17.11 10.22
N LEU A 191 -0.81 15.95 9.68
CA LEU A 191 -1.22 15.76 8.29
C LEU A 191 -2.59 16.41 8.01
N GLU A 192 -3.58 16.24 8.89
CA GLU A 192 -4.87 16.93 8.84
C GLU A 192 -4.69 18.48 8.93
N TRP A 193 -3.89 18.93 9.90
CA TRP A 193 -3.59 20.36 10.07
C TRP A 193 -2.82 20.94 8.88
N SER A 194 -1.98 20.17 8.21
CA SER A 194 -1.25 20.58 7.00
C SER A 194 -2.15 20.74 5.77
N GLY A 195 -3.47 20.52 5.92
CA GLY A 195 -4.46 20.61 4.84
C GLY A 195 -4.47 19.39 3.93
N MET A 196 -3.95 18.26 4.40
CA MET A 196 -4.18 16.95 3.78
C MET A 196 -5.57 16.45 4.21
N GLU A 197 -6.62 17.10 3.73
CA GLU A 197 -8.05 16.72 3.90
C GLU A 197 -8.38 15.32 3.35
N GLU A 198 -7.37 14.60 2.88
CA GLU A 198 -7.51 13.39 2.07
C GLU A 198 -7.11 12.11 2.81
N TYR A 199 -6.80 12.18 4.11
CA TYR A 199 -6.42 10.99 4.86
C TYR A 199 -7.67 10.26 5.37
N THR A 200 -8.20 9.36 4.55
CA THR A 200 -9.40 8.60 4.89
C THR A 200 -9.01 7.20 5.36
N LEU A 201 -9.44 6.83 6.56
CA LEU A 201 -9.37 5.48 7.07
C LEU A 201 -10.70 4.76 6.82
N TYR A 202 -10.64 3.58 6.26
CA TYR A 202 -11.79 2.73 5.99
C TYR A 202 -11.90 1.61 7.02
N THR A 203 -13.11 1.29 7.42
CA THR A 203 -13.41 0.04 8.13
C THR A 203 -13.40 -1.14 7.15
N CYS A 204 -13.32 -2.37 7.67
CA CYS A 204 -13.35 -3.55 6.81
C CYS A 204 -14.62 -3.64 5.94
N PRO A 205 -15.85 -3.40 6.47
CA PRO A 205 -17.05 -3.36 5.64
C PRO A 205 -17.00 -2.30 4.55
N GLU A 206 -16.49 -1.09 4.84
CA GLU A 206 -16.34 -0.02 3.86
C GLU A 206 -15.36 -0.40 2.74
N LEU A 207 -14.23 -1.04 3.08
CA LEU A 207 -13.27 -1.53 2.08
C LEU A 207 -13.87 -2.62 1.18
N LEU A 208 -14.58 -3.58 1.77
CA LEU A 208 -15.26 -4.63 1.01
C LEU A 208 -16.32 -4.05 0.07
N ALA A 209 -17.10 -3.07 0.55
CA ALA A 209 -18.09 -2.37 -0.28
C ALA A 209 -17.42 -1.59 -1.41
N LEU A 210 -16.32 -0.88 -1.10
CA LEU A 210 -15.54 -0.11 -2.06
C LEU A 210 -14.98 -0.99 -3.19
N LEU A 211 -14.43 -2.15 -2.84
CA LEU A 211 -13.89 -3.11 -3.81
C LEU A 211 -14.99 -3.69 -4.70
N ARG A 212 -16.14 -4.08 -4.14
CA ARG A 212 -17.29 -4.58 -4.92
C ARG A 212 -17.84 -3.53 -5.89
N GLU A 213 -17.88 -2.28 -5.45
CA GLU A 213 -18.33 -1.17 -6.31
C GLU A 213 -17.30 -0.82 -7.40
N ALA A 214 -16.01 -0.93 -7.08
CA ALA A 214 -14.95 -0.65 -8.04
C ALA A 214 -14.95 -1.66 -9.19
N VAL A 215 -15.18 -2.95 -8.87
CA VAL A 215 -15.11 -4.05 -9.84
C VAL A 215 -16.33 -4.97 -9.64
N PRO A 216 -17.47 -4.63 -10.26
CA PRO A 216 -18.67 -5.47 -10.21
C PRO A 216 -18.38 -6.89 -10.74
N GLY A 217 -18.88 -7.90 -10.04
CA GLY A 217 -18.67 -9.31 -10.42
C GLY A 217 -17.38 -9.94 -9.93
N ALA A 218 -16.43 -9.17 -9.38
CA ALA A 218 -15.22 -9.74 -8.78
C ALA A 218 -15.51 -10.44 -7.45
N GLN A 219 -14.70 -11.45 -7.15
CA GLN A 219 -14.73 -12.09 -5.85
C GLN A 219 -13.98 -11.23 -4.83
N VAL A 220 -14.70 -10.76 -3.81
CA VAL A 220 -14.12 -9.91 -2.75
C VAL A 220 -14.23 -10.60 -1.42
N GLN A 221 -13.11 -10.75 -0.72
CA GLN A 221 -13.06 -11.43 0.56
C GLN A 221 -12.16 -10.70 1.57
N ARG A 222 -12.52 -10.83 2.84
CA ARG A 222 -11.63 -10.52 3.95
C ARG A 222 -10.69 -11.71 4.16
N LEU A 223 -9.42 -11.41 4.33
CA LEU A 223 -8.41 -12.41 4.60
C LEU A 223 -8.12 -12.50 6.11
N PRO A 224 -7.79 -13.69 6.62
CA PRO A 224 -7.34 -13.80 7.99
C PRO A 224 -6.05 -13.01 8.18
N SER A 225 -5.98 -12.24 9.26
CA SER A 225 -4.76 -11.61 9.72
C SER A 225 -4.64 -11.82 11.21
N GLN A 226 -3.49 -12.27 11.65
CA GLN A 226 -3.17 -12.41 13.07
C GLN A 226 -2.94 -11.04 13.72
N GLN A 227 -2.68 -10.03 12.91
CA GLN A 227 -2.40 -8.67 13.36
C GLN A 227 -3.65 -7.79 13.32
N ARG A 228 -4.32 -7.67 14.44
CA ARG A 228 -5.21 -6.53 14.67
C ARG A 228 -4.32 -5.31 15.03
N PRO A 229 -4.45 -4.12 14.47
CA PRO A 229 -5.68 -3.53 13.92
C PRO A 229 -5.62 -3.30 12.40
N TYR A 230 -5.32 -4.28 11.62
CA TYR A 230 -5.29 -4.12 10.16
C TYR A 230 -6.36 -4.97 9.48
N ASN A 231 -6.93 -4.40 8.42
CA ASN A 231 -7.78 -5.10 7.49
C ASN A 231 -6.95 -5.58 6.31
N LEU A 232 -6.94 -6.86 6.09
CA LEU A 232 -6.41 -7.49 4.90
C LEU A 232 -7.59 -7.96 4.06
N VAL A 233 -7.77 -7.39 2.89
CA VAL A 233 -8.84 -7.73 1.96
C VAL A 233 -8.27 -7.99 0.58
N ALA A 234 -8.89 -8.91 -0.15
CA ALA A 234 -8.51 -9.20 -1.52
C ALA A 234 -9.72 -9.17 -2.45
N LEU A 235 -9.45 -8.77 -3.69
CA LEU A 235 -10.35 -8.82 -4.81
C LEU A 235 -9.68 -9.61 -5.92
N GLN A 236 -10.34 -10.63 -6.45
CA GLN A 236 -9.91 -11.39 -7.61
C GLN A 236 -10.86 -11.11 -8.76
N ILE A 237 -10.32 -10.68 -9.90
CA ILE A 237 -11.11 -10.52 -11.13
C ILE A 237 -11.37 -11.89 -11.76
N PRO A 238 -12.53 -12.05 -12.42
CA PRO A 238 -12.88 -13.29 -13.11
C PRO A 238 -11.91 -13.64 -14.23
#